data_aaeefcf8219d03963ae3c3c516b69e70
#
_entry.id   aaeefcf8219d03963ae3c3c516b69e70
#
_cell.length_a   1.000
_cell.length_b   1.000
_cell.length_c   1.000
_cell.angle_alpha   90.00
_cell.angle_beta   90.00
_cell.angle_gamma   90.00
#
_symmetry.space_group_name_H-M   'P 1'
#
loop_
_entity.id
_entity.type
_entity.pdbx_description
1 polymer ?
#
loop_
_entity_poly.entity_id
_entity_poly.type
_entity_poly.pdbx_seq_one_letter_code
_entity_poly.pdbx_strand_id
1 'polypeptide(L)'
;MSKIVVIYLSTSGNTKVMAEAIAEGVMSRNVDVMTMNFHEARIEEIRSADAVVIGSSTFYYRMLPPMEKFIESLEKANVAGKLGASFGSYGWSGEAPIDIAEKMRKLGMTVIDPVLRIQYQPTEKDLEECKRLGKDLATKVKKFTEKHTKPEKETKLEDARIQEVKMGEGGH
;
A
#
# COMPACT_ATOMS: atom_id res chain seq x y z
N MET A 1 3.89 14.81 -0.10
CA MET A 1 3.53 14.13 -1.36
C MET A 1 3.34 12.66 -1.08
N SER A 2 2.24 12.09 -1.55
CA SER A 2 1.90 10.69 -1.27
C SER A 2 2.80 9.74 -2.06
N LYS A 3 3.22 8.67 -1.43
CA LYS A 3 4.11 7.67 -2.00
C LYS A 3 3.58 6.26 -1.74
N ILE A 4 3.60 5.43 -2.77
CA ILE A 4 3.24 4.01 -2.70
C ILE A 4 4.46 3.18 -3.08
N VAL A 5 4.72 2.12 -2.32
CA VAL A 5 5.72 1.11 -2.68
C VAL A 5 5.03 -0.18 -3.11
N VAL A 6 5.49 -0.75 -4.22
CA VAL A 6 5.02 -2.03 -4.75
C VAL A 6 6.18 -3.02 -4.68
N ILE A 7 6.02 -4.05 -3.88
CA ILE A 7 7.07 -5.05 -3.62
C ILE A 7 6.58 -6.40 -4.13
N TYR A 8 7.41 -7.09 -4.87
CA TYR A 8 7.04 -8.36 -5.48
C TYR A 8 8.14 -9.42 -5.39
N LEU A 9 7.70 -10.66 -5.38
CA LEU A 9 8.52 -11.84 -5.60
C LEU A 9 7.93 -12.62 -6.79
N SER A 10 8.69 -12.71 -7.88
CA SER A 10 8.25 -13.32 -9.12
C SER A 10 9.24 -14.41 -9.57
N THR A 11 8.72 -15.59 -9.90
CA THR A 11 9.52 -16.70 -10.42
C THR A 11 9.50 -16.81 -11.94
N SER A 12 8.37 -16.49 -12.56
CA SER A 12 8.16 -16.59 -14.01
C SER A 12 8.04 -15.23 -14.72
N GLY A 13 8.12 -14.14 -13.98
CA GLY A 13 7.93 -12.80 -14.52
C GLY A 13 6.48 -12.29 -14.51
N ASN A 14 5.49 -13.15 -14.29
CA ASN A 14 4.07 -12.78 -14.32
C ASN A 14 3.71 -11.81 -13.20
N THR A 15 4.13 -12.08 -11.97
CA THR A 15 3.90 -11.19 -10.83
C THR A 15 4.60 -9.84 -11.01
N LYS A 16 5.78 -9.82 -11.62
CA LYS A 16 6.51 -8.60 -11.97
C LYS A 16 5.71 -7.72 -12.94
N VAL A 17 5.16 -8.32 -13.99
CA VAL A 17 4.33 -7.62 -14.98
C VAL A 17 3.09 -7.02 -14.32
N MET A 18 2.46 -7.74 -13.40
CA MET A 18 1.35 -7.22 -12.60
C MET A 18 1.77 -6.02 -11.75
N ALA A 19 2.91 -6.10 -11.07
CA ALA A 19 3.46 -5.01 -10.25
C ALA A 19 3.69 -3.74 -11.07
N GLU A 20 4.25 -3.88 -12.26
CA GLU A 20 4.50 -2.76 -13.18
C GLU A 20 3.18 -2.11 -13.64
N ALA A 21 2.16 -2.91 -13.94
CA ALA A 21 0.85 -2.39 -14.34
C ALA A 21 0.14 -1.66 -13.18
N ILE A 22 0.25 -2.17 -11.96
CA ILE A 22 -0.26 -1.47 -10.76
C ILE A 22 0.44 -0.11 -10.62
N ALA A 23 1.75 -0.07 -10.78
CA ALA A 23 2.54 1.16 -10.72
C ALA A 23 2.11 2.19 -11.78
N GLU A 24 1.84 1.76 -13.01
CA GLU A 24 1.30 2.63 -14.06
C GLU A 24 -0.03 3.27 -13.63
N GLY A 25 -0.92 2.47 -13.03
CA GLY A 25 -2.18 2.97 -12.50
C GLY A 25 -1.99 4.04 -11.43
N VAL A 26 -1.04 3.84 -10.53
CA VAL A 26 -0.69 4.81 -9.48
C VAL A 26 -0.16 6.11 -10.10
N MET A 27 0.80 6.01 -11.02
CA MET A 27 1.39 7.17 -11.70
C MET A 27 0.35 7.98 -12.47
N SER A 28 -0.65 7.33 -13.06
CA SER A 28 -1.72 8.02 -13.80
C SER A 28 -2.57 8.94 -12.92
N ARG A 29 -2.49 8.80 -11.60
CA ARG A 29 -3.17 9.62 -10.60
C ARG A 29 -2.23 10.60 -9.89
N ASN A 30 -1.05 10.86 -10.43
CA ASN A 30 -0.06 11.78 -9.88
C ASN A 30 0.36 11.46 -8.44
N VAL A 31 0.56 10.18 -8.16
CA VAL A 31 1.11 9.69 -6.89
C VAL A 31 2.45 9.04 -7.19
N ASP A 32 3.45 9.31 -6.37
CA ASP A 32 4.76 8.67 -6.50
C ASP A 32 4.66 7.18 -6.20
N VAL A 33 5.32 6.39 -7.00
CA VAL A 33 5.37 4.94 -6.83
C VAL A 33 6.78 4.41 -7.04
N MET A 34 7.18 3.48 -6.19
CA MET A 34 8.44 2.76 -6.33
C MET A 34 8.14 1.27 -6.41
N THR A 35 8.58 0.63 -7.49
CA THR A 35 8.42 -0.80 -7.70
C THR A 35 9.74 -1.49 -7.40
N MET A 36 9.73 -2.46 -6.51
CA MET A 36 10.93 -3.14 -6.04
C MET A 36 10.74 -4.66 -6.00
N ASN A 37 11.76 -5.39 -6.44
CA ASN A 37 11.88 -6.80 -6.07
C ASN A 37 12.06 -6.86 -4.54
N PHE A 38 11.53 -7.90 -3.88
CA PHE A 38 11.61 -8.00 -2.41
C PHE A 38 13.07 -8.02 -1.90
N HIS A 39 14.03 -8.49 -2.68
CA HIS A 39 15.46 -8.45 -2.36
C HIS A 39 16.04 -7.03 -2.29
N GLU A 40 15.45 -6.10 -3.01
CA GLU A 40 15.88 -4.70 -3.09
C GLU A 40 15.12 -3.80 -2.11
N ALA A 41 14.09 -4.35 -1.48
CA ALA A 41 13.22 -3.58 -0.59
C ALA A 41 13.97 -3.16 0.69
N ARG A 42 13.91 -1.87 0.99
CA ARG A 42 14.52 -1.27 2.19
C ARG A 42 13.44 -0.88 3.18
N ILE A 43 13.73 -1.12 4.44
CA ILE A 43 12.81 -0.77 5.55
C ILE A 43 12.49 0.74 5.56
N GLU A 44 13.46 1.60 5.28
CA GLU A 44 13.26 3.06 5.23
C GLU A 44 12.27 3.48 4.16
N GLU A 45 12.31 2.84 2.98
CA GLU A 45 11.38 3.12 1.88
C GLU A 45 9.95 2.72 2.24
N ILE A 46 9.81 1.59 2.91
CA ILE A 46 8.51 1.11 3.39
C ILE A 46 7.98 2.00 4.51
N ARG A 47 8.85 2.40 5.43
CA ARG A 47 8.48 3.27 6.55
C ARG A 47 8.00 4.64 6.07
N SER A 48 8.60 5.18 5.03
CA SER A 48 8.22 6.49 4.46
C SER A 48 7.01 6.42 3.52
N ALA A 49 6.57 5.24 3.11
CA ALA A 49 5.44 5.08 2.21
C ALA A 49 4.10 5.26 2.93
N ASP A 50 3.11 5.79 2.22
CA ASP A 50 1.73 5.92 2.71
C ASP A 50 0.91 4.65 2.50
N ALA A 51 1.29 3.87 1.48
CA ALA A 51 0.69 2.56 1.20
C ALA A 51 1.75 1.56 0.74
N VAL A 52 1.51 0.30 1.05
CA VAL A 52 2.39 -0.81 0.71
C VAL A 52 1.61 -1.86 -0.05
N VAL A 53 2.06 -2.19 -1.25
CA VAL A 53 1.47 -3.24 -2.09
C VAL A 53 2.46 -4.40 -2.17
N ILE A 54 2.01 -5.60 -1.85
CA ILE A 54 2.86 -6.79 -1.83
C ILE A 54 2.29 -7.87 -2.72
N GLY A 55 3.12 -8.41 -3.60
CA GLY A 55 2.73 -9.48 -4.52
C GLY A 55 3.69 -10.65 -4.51
N SER A 56 3.14 -11.84 -4.69
CA SER A 56 3.90 -13.08 -4.80
C SER A 56 3.18 -14.09 -5.67
N SER A 57 3.96 -14.91 -6.35
CA SER A 57 3.44 -16.14 -6.97
C SER A 57 3.01 -17.13 -5.90
N THR A 58 2.00 -17.95 -6.20
CA THR A 58 1.60 -19.05 -5.35
C THR A 58 2.42 -20.30 -5.69
N PHE A 59 2.97 -20.96 -4.68
CA PHE A 59 3.72 -22.19 -4.80
C PHE A 59 3.26 -23.18 -3.72
N TYR A 60 2.85 -24.37 -4.14
CA TYR A 60 2.27 -25.38 -3.23
C TYR A 60 1.22 -24.80 -2.28
N TYR A 61 0.18 -24.14 -2.83
CA TYR A 61 -0.96 -23.57 -2.12
C TYR A 61 -0.64 -22.43 -1.15
N ARG A 62 0.53 -21.83 -1.23
CA ARG A 62 0.92 -20.71 -0.36
C ARG A 62 1.92 -19.76 -1.05
N MET A 63 2.18 -18.63 -0.42
CA MET A 63 3.23 -17.74 -0.87
C MET A 63 4.61 -18.40 -0.74
N LEU A 64 5.57 -17.90 -1.53
CA LEU A 64 6.94 -18.37 -1.46
C LEU A 64 7.54 -18.05 -0.08
N PRO A 65 8.29 -19.00 0.55
CA PRO A 65 8.87 -18.80 1.88
C PRO A 65 9.71 -17.54 2.06
N PRO A 66 10.53 -17.09 1.09
CA PRO A 66 11.24 -15.82 1.24
C PRO A 66 10.33 -14.61 1.41
N MET A 67 9.16 -14.60 0.75
CA MET A 67 8.16 -13.53 0.93
C MET A 67 7.53 -13.58 2.31
N GLU A 68 7.26 -14.75 2.84
CA GLU A 68 6.73 -14.91 4.19
C GLU A 68 7.66 -14.32 5.24
N LYS A 69 8.96 -14.60 5.15
CA LYS A 69 9.99 -14.02 6.03
C LYS A 69 10.08 -12.51 5.86
N PHE A 70 9.98 -12.03 4.64
CA PHE A 70 9.98 -10.59 4.36
C PHE A 70 8.81 -9.89 5.05
N ILE A 71 7.60 -10.42 4.95
CA ILE A 71 6.42 -9.83 5.60
C ILE A 71 6.56 -9.82 7.12
N GLU A 72 7.09 -10.88 7.72
CA GLU A 72 7.39 -10.91 9.16
C GLU A 72 8.34 -9.78 9.58
N SER A 73 9.30 -9.41 8.73
CA SER A 73 10.24 -8.32 8.99
C SER A 73 9.59 -6.93 8.97
N LEU A 74 8.39 -6.78 8.42
CA LEU A 74 7.69 -5.50 8.30
C LEU A 74 7.25 -4.89 9.63
N GLU A 75 7.23 -5.64 10.70
CA GLU A 75 6.99 -5.07 12.05
C GLU A 75 7.95 -3.93 12.36
N LYS A 76 9.19 -4.02 11.88
CA LYS A 76 10.23 -3.00 12.07
C LYS A 76 10.01 -1.72 11.25
N ALA A 77 9.11 -1.76 10.27
CA ALA A 77 8.84 -0.65 9.37
C ALA A 77 7.69 0.26 9.80
N ASN A 78 7.06 0.00 10.94
CA ASN A 78 5.90 0.75 11.42
C ASN A 78 4.78 0.86 10.40
N VAL A 79 4.35 -0.27 9.86
CA VAL A 79 3.30 -0.31 8.82
C VAL A 79 1.87 -0.22 9.38
N ALA A 80 1.69 -0.33 10.69
CA ALA A 80 0.37 -0.23 11.32
C ALA A 80 -0.33 1.08 10.94
N GLY A 81 -1.59 0.99 10.54
CA GLY A 81 -2.38 2.13 10.08
C GLY A 81 -2.17 2.51 8.62
N LYS A 82 -1.19 1.96 7.92
CA LYS A 82 -0.99 2.21 6.49
C LYS A 82 -2.03 1.47 5.65
N LEU A 83 -2.34 2.03 4.48
CA LEU A 83 -3.10 1.33 3.46
C LEU A 83 -2.24 0.25 2.81
N GLY A 84 -2.88 -0.84 2.41
CA GLY A 84 -2.21 -1.94 1.76
C GLY A 84 -3.07 -2.62 0.72
N ALA A 85 -2.42 -3.35 -0.17
CA ALA A 85 -3.05 -4.23 -1.14
C ALA A 85 -2.15 -5.43 -1.39
N SER A 86 -2.74 -6.53 -1.81
CA SER A 86 -2.01 -7.72 -2.21
C SER A 86 -2.42 -8.20 -3.58
N PHE A 87 -1.50 -8.85 -4.26
CA PHE A 87 -1.72 -9.38 -5.61
C PHE A 87 -0.82 -10.59 -5.86
N GLY A 88 -1.09 -11.31 -6.92
CA GLY A 88 -0.21 -12.38 -7.34
C GLY A 88 -0.73 -13.18 -8.52
N SER A 89 0.19 -13.84 -9.19
CA SER A 89 -0.09 -14.81 -10.25
C SER A 89 -0.09 -16.24 -9.69
N TYR A 90 -0.83 -17.12 -10.33
CA TYR A 90 -0.89 -18.53 -9.96
C TYR A 90 -1.14 -19.42 -11.15
N GLY A 91 -0.71 -20.67 -11.07
CA GLY A 91 -1.03 -21.68 -12.08
C GLY A 91 -2.20 -22.56 -11.65
N TRP A 92 -2.13 -23.11 -10.46
CA TRP A 92 -3.10 -24.09 -9.94
C TRP A 92 -4.08 -23.48 -8.95
N SER A 93 -3.57 -22.78 -7.93
CA SER A 93 -4.38 -22.15 -6.89
C SER A 93 -3.81 -20.80 -6.50
N GLY A 94 -4.65 -19.89 -6.03
CA GLY A 94 -4.30 -18.50 -5.81
C GLY A 94 -4.28 -18.07 -4.34
N GLU A 95 -3.73 -18.87 -3.44
CA GLU A 95 -3.72 -18.60 -2.00
C GLU A 95 -2.72 -17.51 -1.58
N ALA A 96 -1.60 -17.36 -2.27
CA ALA A 96 -0.54 -16.44 -1.85
C ALA A 96 -1.04 -15.00 -1.62
N PRO A 97 -1.79 -14.36 -2.54
CA PRO A 97 -2.28 -13.01 -2.28
C PRO A 97 -3.26 -12.91 -1.10
N ILE A 98 -4.03 -13.96 -0.85
CA ILE A 98 -4.96 -14.02 0.29
C ILE A 98 -4.18 -14.10 1.60
N ASP A 99 -3.17 -14.96 1.66
CA ASP A 99 -2.30 -15.11 2.83
C ASP A 99 -1.51 -13.82 3.11
N ILE A 100 -1.02 -13.16 2.07
CA ILE A 100 -0.36 -11.87 2.18
C ILE A 100 -1.31 -10.83 2.81
N ALA A 101 -2.54 -10.74 2.31
CA ALA A 101 -3.54 -9.81 2.84
C ALA A 101 -3.81 -10.06 4.33
N GLU A 102 -3.96 -11.32 4.73
CA GLU A 102 -4.16 -11.69 6.14
C GLU A 102 -2.99 -11.28 7.02
N LYS A 103 -1.76 -11.53 6.58
CA LYS A 103 -0.54 -11.14 7.31
C LYS A 103 -0.41 -9.63 7.41
N MET A 104 -0.73 -8.89 6.36
CA MET A 104 -0.75 -7.43 6.37
C MET A 104 -1.77 -6.90 7.38
N ARG A 105 -2.96 -7.49 7.45
CA ARG A 105 -4.00 -7.12 8.44
C ARG A 105 -3.52 -7.39 9.88
N LYS A 106 -2.84 -8.50 10.12
CA LYS A 106 -2.25 -8.80 11.44
C LYS A 106 -1.20 -7.79 11.87
N LEU A 107 -0.51 -7.17 10.92
CA LEU A 107 0.44 -6.08 11.17
C LEU A 107 -0.25 -4.72 11.40
N GLY A 108 -1.57 -4.66 11.38
CA GLY A 108 -2.35 -3.44 11.60
C GLY A 108 -2.59 -2.59 10.37
N MET A 109 -2.33 -3.12 9.18
CA MET A 109 -2.61 -2.42 7.93
C MET A 109 -4.09 -2.51 7.54
N THR A 110 -4.56 -1.49 6.86
CA THR A 110 -5.88 -1.48 6.22
C THR A 110 -5.74 -1.96 4.78
N VAL A 111 -6.08 -3.22 4.55
CA VAL A 111 -5.94 -3.85 3.22
C VAL A 111 -7.21 -3.62 2.40
N ILE A 112 -7.05 -3.08 1.20
CA ILE A 112 -8.16 -2.83 0.30
C ILE A 112 -8.60 -4.09 -0.46
N ASP A 113 -9.88 -4.20 -0.74
CA ASP A 113 -10.46 -5.24 -1.57
C ASP A 113 -10.66 -4.73 -3.01
N PRO A 114 -10.68 -5.62 -4.00
CA PRO A 114 -10.41 -7.05 -3.92
C PRO A 114 -8.92 -7.39 -3.88
N VAL A 115 -8.59 -8.54 -3.32
CA VAL A 115 -7.27 -9.15 -3.49
C VAL A 115 -7.12 -9.56 -4.96
N LEU A 116 -6.11 -9.07 -5.65
CA LEU A 116 -5.96 -9.28 -7.09
C LEU A 116 -5.20 -10.57 -7.39
N ARG A 117 -5.89 -11.53 -7.99
CA ARG A 117 -5.34 -12.83 -8.36
C ARG A 117 -5.52 -13.08 -9.85
N ILE A 118 -4.44 -13.40 -10.55
CA ILE A 118 -4.45 -13.67 -11.98
C ILE A 118 -3.85 -15.04 -12.25
N GLN A 119 -4.60 -15.88 -12.97
CA GLN A 119 -4.15 -17.22 -13.35
C GLN A 119 -3.28 -17.14 -14.60
N TYR A 120 -2.10 -17.77 -14.53
CA TYR A 120 -1.11 -17.83 -15.60
C TYR A 120 -0.58 -16.46 -16.02
N GLN A 121 -0.22 -16.34 -17.29
CA GLN A 121 0.27 -15.09 -17.85
C GLN A 121 -0.84 -14.04 -17.95
N PRO A 122 -0.64 -12.81 -17.44
CA PRO A 122 -1.65 -11.77 -17.52
C PRO A 122 -2.02 -11.43 -18.97
N THR A 123 -3.33 -11.36 -19.23
CA THR A 123 -3.87 -10.86 -20.47
C THR A 123 -3.95 -9.33 -20.43
N GLU A 124 -4.26 -8.69 -21.55
CA GLU A 124 -4.49 -7.22 -21.56
C GLU A 124 -5.59 -6.80 -20.59
N LYS A 125 -6.66 -7.58 -20.51
CA LYS A 125 -7.77 -7.36 -19.58
C LYS A 125 -7.30 -7.46 -18.13
N ASP A 126 -6.47 -8.44 -17.80
CA ASP A 126 -5.88 -8.61 -16.47
C ASP A 126 -5.00 -7.42 -16.10
N LEU A 127 -4.21 -6.92 -17.05
CA LEU A 127 -3.36 -5.74 -16.85
C LEU A 127 -4.17 -4.46 -16.63
N GLU A 128 -5.34 -4.33 -17.27
CA GLU A 128 -6.26 -3.23 -16.99
C GLU A 128 -6.81 -3.30 -15.56
N GLU A 129 -7.08 -4.49 -15.04
CA GLU A 129 -7.48 -4.68 -13.65
C GLU A 129 -6.34 -4.30 -12.67
N CYS A 130 -5.09 -4.63 -13.01
CA CYS A 130 -3.92 -4.19 -12.25
C CYS A 130 -3.81 -2.66 -12.22
N LYS A 131 -3.97 -2.00 -13.35
CA LYS A 131 -3.96 -0.53 -13.44
C LYS A 131 -5.10 0.08 -12.62
N ARG A 132 -6.28 -0.53 -12.64
CA ARG A 132 -7.43 -0.08 -11.84
C ARG A 132 -7.13 -0.16 -10.35
N LEU A 133 -6.53 -1.25 -9.90
CA LEU A 133 -6.10 -1.37 -8.49
C LEU A 133 -5.14 -0.23 -8.11
N GLY A 134 -4.17 0.06 -8.97
CA GLY A 134 -3.24 1.17 -8.75
C GLY A 134 -3.93 2.53 -8.67
N LYS A 135 -4.87 2.80 -9.56
CA LYS A 135 -5.68 4.03 -9.56
C LYS A 135 -6.52 4.17 -8.29
N ASP A 136 -7.19 3.11 -7.89
CA ASP A 136 -8.04 3.08 -6.70
C ASP A 136 -7.20 3.31 -5.43
N LEU A 137 -6.07 2.66 -5.33
CA LEU A 137 -5.16 2.82 -4.21
C LEU A 137 -4.61 4.25 -4.13
N ALA A 138 -4.20 4.83 -5.25
CA ALA A 138 -3.73 6.20 -5.33
C ALA A 138 -4.79 7.20 -4.87
N THR A 139 -6.04 7.00 -5.30
CA THR A 139 -7.18 7.84 -4.89
C THR A 139 -7.42 7.73 -3.38
N LYS A 140 -7.39 6.52 -2.83
CA LYS A 140 -7.59 6.28 -1.39
C LYS A 140 -6.46 6.88 -0.55
N VAL A 141 -5.23 6.77 -1.00
CA VAL A 141 -4.06 7.36 -0.33
C VAL A 141 -4.20 8.88 -0.24
N LYS A 142 -4.59 9.55 -1.32
CA LYS A 142 -4.82 11.00 -1.32
C LYS A 142 -5.88 11.42 -0.31
N LYS A 143 -7.00 10.73 -0.27
CA LYS A 143 -8.09 11.00 0.68
C LYS A 143 -7.66 10.74 2.13
N PHE A 144 -6.92 9.68 2.36
CA PHE A 144 -6.40 9.32 3.68
C PHE A 144 -5.43 10.38 4.21
N THR A 145 -4.52 10.85 3.38
CA THR A 145 -3.55 11.90 3.72
C THR A 145 -4.26 13.23 4.01
N GLU A 146 -5.26 13.62 3.21
CA GLU A 146 -6.05 14.84 3.43
C GLU A 146 -6.81 14.83 4.77
N LYS A 147 -7.39 13.70 5.15
CA LYS A 147 -8.12 13.55 6.42
C LYS A 147 -7.20 13.68 7.64
N HIS A 148 -5.94 13.28 7.53
CA HIS A 148 -4.99 13.32 8.64
C HIS A 148 -4.25 14.66 8.74
N THR A 149 -4.26 15.50 7.70
CA THR A 149 -3.63 16.82 7.71
C THR A 149 -4.57 17.96 8.10
N LYS A 150 -5.87 17.82 7.85
CA LYS A 150 -6.89 18.85 8.16
C LYS A 150 -7.15 19.09 9.67
N PRO A 151 -7.25 18.07 10.54
CA PRO A 151 -7.60 18.29 11.94
C PRO A 151 -6.56 19.08 12.73
N GLU A 152 -5.28 18.88 12.48
CA GLU A 152 -4.23 19.58 13.23
C GLU A 152 -4.16 21.09 12.94
N LYS A 153 -4.50 21.50 11.73
CA LYS A 153 -4.50 22.93 11.36
C LYS A 153 -5.73 23.67 11.91
N GLU A 154 -6.87 23.01 11.94
CA GLU A 154 -8.10 23.59 12.48
C GLU A 154 -8.04 23.70 14.01
N THR A 155 -7.52 22.67 14.68
CA THR A 155 -7.37 22.66 16.14
C THR A 155 -6.39 23.74 16.61
N LYS A 156 -5.26 23.90 15.93
CA LYS A 156 -4.28 24.95 16.25
C LYS A 156 -4.82 26.38 16.02
N LEU A 157 -5.68 26.56 15.04
CA LEU A 157 -6.32 27.84 14.76
C LEU A 157 -7.44 28.17 15.79
N GLU A 158 -8.18 27.18 16.25
CA GLU A 158 -9.17 27.34 17.31
C GLU A 158 -8.51 27.62 18.66
N ASP A 159 -7.45 26.91 19.01
CA ASP A 159 -6.70 27.16 20.23
C ASP A 159 -6.07 28.56 20.24
N ALA A 160 -5.53 29.02 19.13
CA ALA A 160 -5.02 30.38 18.98
C ALA A 160 -6.12 31.44 19.13
N ARG A 161 -7.30 31.22 18.59
CA ARG A 161 -8.47 32.13 18.73
C ARG A 161 -8.98 32.18 20.16
N ILE A 162 -9.04 31.05 20.87
CA ILE A 162 -9.45 30.98 22.28
C ILE A 162 -8.44 31.73 23.18
N GLN A 163 -7.14 31.64 22.88
CA GLN A 163 -6.10 32.38 23.62
C GLN A 163 -6.18 33.91 23.40
N GLU A 164 -6.47 34.37 22.18
CA GLU A 164 -6.65 35.79 21.89
C GLU A 164 -7.89 36.38 22.61
N VAL A 165 -8.98 35.64 22.67
CA VAL A 165 -10.20 36.05 23.40
C VAL A 165 -9.93 36.14 24.93
N LYS A 166 -9.18 35.20 25.51
CA LYS A 166 -8.81 35.20 26.92
C LYS A 166 -7.86 36.35 27.29
N MET A 167 -6.97 36.76 26.40
CA MET A 167 -6.07 37.92 26.61
C MET A 167 -6.83 39.26 26.47
N GLY A 168 -7.91 39.31 25.64
CA GLY A 168 -8.75 40.52 25.48
C GLY A 168 -9.63 40.83 26.70
N GLU A 169 -9.98 39.84 27.53
CA GLU A 169 -10.81 40.01 28.73
C GLU A 169 -10.00 40.38 29.99
N GLY A 170 -8.69 40.26 29.97
CA GLY A 170 -7.79 40.57 31.09
C GLY A 170 -7.30 42.03 31.14
N GLY A 171 -7.84 42.93 30.34
CA GLY A 171 -7.42 44.34 30.22
C GLY A 171 -8.26 45.36 30.93
N HIS A 172 -8.96 45.00 32.00
CA HIS A 172 -9.70 45.97 32.84
C HIS A 172 -9.17 46.05 34.25
#